data_58fe90cac6a023c532326d18a2e64488
#
_entry.id   58fe90cac6a023c532326d18a2e64488
#
_cell.length_a   1.000
_cell.length_b   1.000
_cell.length_c   1.000
_cell.angle_alpha   90.00
_cell.angle_beta   90.00
_cell.angle_gamma   90.00
#
_symmetry.space_group_name_H-M   'P 1'
#
loop_
_entity.id
_entity.type
_entity.pdbx_description
1 polymer ?
#
loop_
_entity_poly.entity_id
_entity_poly.type
_entity_poly.pdbx_seq_one_letter_code
_entity_poly.pdbx_strand_id
1 'polypeptide(L)'
;MRGKPSVRLASITSAVLVLCNTVFLDCMTLSDRADGSAAGQEPVFAKAVSVQSSEVQTEPQPTVETASLFMVGDALLHRGIEYNAAREDGSYDFTLLDRVGRIARQYDLRYYNQETILGGDDLGVRGYPSFNGLTVWGDYMRSLGFNLVSLANNHAMDQGARGIEHSLAYWNSHPEVITSGTYLSKEDYDAIPVHEINGITYSFLSYTYGTNGITPPEGREYLVACYDGRVDELLQKVTAAKQKADVVIVAIHWGEEYHTEPNESQKSLARQLSDAGADIIIGNHPHCIQPIEWINDRTICFYALGNVVAMQYDLSQIEMMAGLTIEKTTQPDGTSRIFLKDIHADLLYFDYLDESETAYDVIPFSQLDENHLPDYKAVYAQYKPIITEMTDVVTVGGFE
;
A
#
# COMPACT_ATOMS: atom_id res chain seq x y z
N MET A 1 39.02 11.31 -39.17
CA MET A 1 40.09 12.00 -38.42
C MET A 1 39.49 13.17 -37.66
N ARG A 2 39.88 13.35 -36.39
CA ARG A 2 39.50 14.28 -35.34
C ARG A 2 38.31 13.76 -34.53
N GLY A 3 38.41 13.34 -33.26
CA GLY A 3 39.38 13.63 -32.23
C GLY A 3 38.48 13.85 -30.97
N LYS A 4 38.30 12.81 -30.10
CA LYS A 4 37.54 12.91 -28.84
C LYS A 4 38.35 13.70 -27.80
N PRO A 5 37.74 14.50 -26.93
CA PRO A 5 38.33 14.82 -25.65
C PRO A 5 37.76 13.90 -24.53
N SER A 6 38.66 13.29 -23.80
CA SER A 6 38.42 12.55 -22.55
C SER A 6 38.26 13.54 -21.40
N VAL A 7 37.19 13.39 -20.63
CA VAL A 7 37.04 14.08 -19.34
C VAL A 7 37.31 13.04 -18.23
N ARG A 8 38.32 13.34 -17.40
CA ARG A 8 38.71 12.57 -16.22
C ARG A 8 37.76 12.87 -15.07
N LEU A 9 37.21 11.83 -14.51
CA LEU A 9 36.52 11.89 -13.21
C LEU A 9 37.57 12.08 -12.11
N ALA A 10 37.39 13.09 -11.28
CA ALA A 10 38.11 13.26 -10.02
C ALA A 10 37.23 12.67 -8.87
N SER A 11 37.73 11.64 -8.26
CA SER A 11 37.13 11.06 -7.04
C SER A 11 37.47 11.92 -5.83
N ILE A 12 36.48 12.42 -5.14
CA ILE A 12 36.63 13.05 -3.82
C ILE A 12 36.20 12.03 -2.76
N THR A 13 37.17 11.46 -2.08
CA THR A 13 36.99 10.63 -0.88
C THR A 13 36.89 11.56 0.33
N SER A 14 35.73 11.66 0.94
CA SER A 14 35.54 12.30 2.24
C SER A 14 35.80 11.26 3.33
N ALA A 15 36.87 11.44 4.10
CA ALA A 15 37.17 10.68 5.29
C ALA A 15 36.39 11.27 6.47
N VAL A 16 35.52 10.47 7.10
CA VAL A 16 34.90 10.80 8.38
C VAL A 16 35.83 10.33 9.49
N LEU A 17 36.32 11.27 10.27
CA LEU A 17 37.17 11.01 11.44
C LEU A 17 36.29 10.81 12.66
N VAL A 18 36.18 9.56 13.13
CA VAL A 18 35.54 9.24 14.42
C VAL A 18 36.56 9.37 15.51
N LEU A 19 36.42 10.36 16.40
CA LEU A 19 37.24 10.48 17.63
C LEU A 19 36.58 9.61 18.72
N CYS A 20 37.22 8.48 19.02
CA CYS A 20 36.94 7.70 20.24
C CYS A 20 37.82 8.26 21.39
N ASN A 21 37.17 8.91 22.36
CA ASN A 21 37.82 9.24 23.64
C ASN A 21 37.67 8.06 24.61
N THR A 22 38.70 7.25 24.74
CA THR A 22 38.85 6.27 25.81
C THR A 22 39.63 6.91 26.95
N VAL A 23 38.97 7.10 28.09
CA VAL A 23 39.60 7.47 29.37
C VAL A 23 40.07 6.18 30.03
N PHE A 24 41.39 5.98 30.11
CA PHE A 24 42.00 4.94 30.94
C PHE A 24 42.07 5.41 32.38
N LEU A 25 41.49 4.63 33.29
CA LEU A 25 41.65 4.80 34.74
C LEU A 25 42.76 3.85 35.17
N ASP A 26 43.97 4.39 35.46
CA ASP A 26 45.04 3.65 36.05
C ASP A 26 44.81 3.55 37.56
N CYS A 27 44.69 2.33 38.06
CA CYS A 27 44.63 1.99 39.46
C CYS A 27 46.04 1.54 39.91
N MET A 28 46.82 2.45 40.54
CA MET A 28 48.07 2.09 41.18
C MET A 28 47.84 1.62 42.60
N THR A 29 48.14 0.39 42.84
CA THR A 29 48.35 -0.20 44.21
C THR A 29 49.67 0.24 44.77
N LEU A 30 49.66 0.89 45.93
CA LEU A 30 50.86 1.12 46.77
C LEU A 30 50.88 0.09 47.88
N SER A 31 51.96 -0.68 47.97
CA SER A 31 52.30 -1.53 49.06
C SER A 31 53.25 -0.82 50.03
N ASP A 32 53.06 -1.09 51.31
CA ASP A 32 53.76 -0.60 52.49
C ASP A 32 55.29 -0.66 52.47
N ARG A 33 55.91 0.37 53.05
CA ARG A 33 56.94 0.19 54.05
C ARG A 33 57.16 1.44 54.94
N ALA A 34 57.14 1.23 56.24
CA ALA A 34 57.36 2.21 57.26
C ALA A 34 58.88 2.59 57.38
N ASP A 35 59.14 3.83 57.74
CA ASP A 35 59.83 4.20 59.00
C ASP A 35 60.10 5.70 59.05
N GLY A 36 59.82 6.28 60.20
CA GLY A 36 60.71 7.25 60.84
C GLY A 36 60.41 8.72 60.86
N SER A 37 59.85 9.20 62.01
CA SER A 37 60.24 10.44 62.71
C SER A 37 59.67 11.82 62.24
N ALA A 38 58.73 12.29 63.05
CA ALA A 38 58.55 13.64 63.65
C ALA A 38 58.62 14.93 62.81
N ALA A 39 57.53 15.65 62.81
CA ALA A 39 57.33 17.00 63.35
C ALA A 39 56.09 17.65 62.73
N GLY A 40 55.31 18.24 63.59
CA GLY A 40 53.96 18.76 63.34
C GLY A 40 53.80 19.76 62.19
N GLN A 41 52.75 19.57 61.51
CA GLN A 41 52.01 20.63 60.82
C GLN A 41 50.49 20.26 60.79
N GLU A 42 49.70 21.24 61.20
CA GLU A 42 48.21 21.11 61.20
C GLU A 42 47.64 20.77 59.83
N PRO A 43 46.54 20.00 59.77
CA PRO A 43 45.90 19.69 58.50
C PRO A 43 45.14 20.90 57.98
N VAL A 44 45.54 21.41 56.82
CA VAL A 44 44.78 22.34 56.04
C VAL A 44 43.59 21.54 55.40
N PHE A 45 42.37 21.79 55.90
CA PHE A 45 41.18 21.26 55.30
C PHE A 45 41.02 21.84 53.89
N ALA A 46 41.25 20.99 52.89
CA ALA A 46 40.89 21.30 51.51
C ALA A 46 39.35 21.38 51.40
N LYS A 47 38.86 22.59 51.07
CA LYS A 47 37.45 22.81 50.75
C LYS A 47 37.08 21.92 49.56
N ALA A 48 36.20 20.98 49.79
CA ALA A 48 35.64 20.17 48.70
C ALA A 48 34.85 21.17 47.77
N VAL A 49 35.35 21.29 46.56
CA VAL A 49 34.63 21.96 45.47
C VAL A 49 33.52 21.00 45.04
N SER A 50 32.29 21.27 45.36
CA SER A 50 31.13 20.58 44.82
C SER A 50 31.05 20.91 43.34
N VAL A 51 31.42 19.97 42.49
CA VAL A 51 31.10 20.05 41.05
C VAL A 51 29.60 19.81 40.94
N GLN A 52 28.84 20.89 40.77
CA GLN A 52 27.45 20.76 40.29
C GLN A 52 27.50 20.16 38.90
N SER A 53 27.10 18.90 38.79
CA SER A 53 26.77 18.31 37.49
C SER A 53 25.58 19.14 36.91
N SER A 54 25.86 20.00 35.95
CA SER A 54 24.83 20.56 35.12
C SER A 54 24.20 19.38 34.36
N GLU A 55 22.96 19.01 34.70
CA GLU A 55 22.14 18.16 33.83
C GLU A 55 22.07 18.86 32.48
N VAL A 56 22.66 18.25 31.49
CA VAL A 56 22.48 18.66 30.10
C VAL A 56 21.01 18.34 29.78
N GLN A 57 20.15 19.34 29.81
CA GLN A 57 18.81 19.24 29.30
C GLN A 57 18.94 18.96 27.78
N THR A 58 18.78 17.71 27.39
CA THR A 58 18.63 17.34 25.99
C THR A 58 17.32 17.95 25.52
N GLU A 59 17.38 18.84 24.55
CA GLU A 59 16.16 19.36 23.89
C GLU A 59 15.33 18.16 23.37
N PRO A 60 14.00 18.21 23.53
CA PRO A 60 13.14 17.18 22.99
C PRO A 60 13.40 17.01 21.50
N GLN A 61 13.60 15.77 21.06
CA GLN A 61 13.83 15.47 19.64
C GLN A 61 12.49 15.13 18.96
N PRO A 62 12.35 15.39 17.66
CA PRO A 62 11.18 14.93 16.89
C PRO A 62 10.99 13.42 17.00
N THR A 63 9.76 12.96 17.09
CA THR A 63 9.42 11.55 16.95
C THR A 63 9.09 11.24 15.49
N VAL A 64 9.46 10.02 15.05
CA VAL A 64 9.19 9.52 13.71
C VAL A 64 8.44 8.20 13.83
N GLU A 65 7.28 8.14 13.21
CA GLU A 65 6.43 6.96 13.11
C GLU A 65 6.33 6.57 11.64
N THR A 66 6.34 5.27 11.33
CA THR A 66 6.31 4.78 9.95
C THR A 66 5.31 3.65 9.79
N ALA A 67 4.62 3.63 8.66
CA ALA A 67 3.80 2.51 8.22
C ALA A 67 4.04 2.26 6.73
N SER A 68 4.09 1.01 6.33
CA SER A 68 4.28 0.61 4.94
C SER A 68 2.96 0.18 4.30
N LEU A 69 2.74 0.55 3.03
CA LEU A 69 1.57 0.17 2.24
C LEU A 69 2.01 -0.60 1.00
N PHE A 70 1.45 -1.79 0.82
CA PHE A 70 1.54 -2.61 -0.39
C PHE A 70 0.20 -2.60 -1.12
N MET A 71 0.23 -2.55 -2.45
CA MET A 71 -0.97 -2.45 -3.29
C MET A 71 -0.88 -3.35 -4.49
N VAL A 72 -1.99 -4.03 -4.79
CA VAL A 72 -2.25 -4.73 -6.06
C VAL A 72 -3.64 -4.36 -6.56
N GLY A 73 -3.95 -4.71 -7.80
CA GLY A 73 -5.17 -4.28 -8.49
C GLY A 73 -6.41 -5.13 -8.23
N ASP A 74 -7.17 -5.35 -9.30
CA ASP A 74 -8.51 -5.92 -9.28
C ASP A 74 -8.48 -7.45 -9.12
N ALA A 75 -9.23 -7.98 -8.15
CA ALA A 75 -9.53 -9.40 -8.04
C ALA A 75 -10.86 -9.70 -8.75
N LEU A 76 -10.79 -9.91 -10.06
CA LEU A 76 -11.93 -10.24 -10.92
C LEU A 76 -11.99 -11.74 -11.16
N LEU A 77 -12.70 -12.46 -10.29
CA LEU A 77 -12.77 -13.91 -10.31
C LEU A 77 -13.68 -14.42 -11.43
N HIS A 78 -13.08 -14.90 -12.48
CA HIS A 78 -13.78 -15.69 -13.48
C HIS A 78 -13.96 -17.12 -12.97
N ARG A 79 -15.03 -17.82 -13.44
CA ARG A 79 -15.37 -19.17 -12.98
C ARG A 79 -14.21 -20.15 -12.97
N GLY A 80 -13.30 -20.04 -13.94
CA GLY A 80 -12.16 -20.95 -14.08
C GLY A 80 -11.27 -20.93 -12.84
N ILE A 81 -11.07 -19.77 -12.23
CA ILE A 81 -10.20 -19.61 -11.05
C ILE A 81 -10.74 -20.44 -9.88
N GLU A 82 -12.03 -20.32 -9.58
CA GLU A 82 -12.64 -21.04 -8.47
C GLU A 82 -12.84 -22.53 -8.78
N TYR A 83 -13.24 -22.88 -10.03
CA TYR A 83 -13.42 -24.28 -10.43
C TYR A 83 -12.09 -25.04 -10.39
N ASN A 84 -10.99 -24.40 -10.75
CA ASN A 84 -9.67 -25.04 -10.74
C ASN A 84 -9.12 -25.21 -9.32
N ALA A 85 -9.50 -24.33 -8.41
CA ALA A 85 -9.17 -24.46 -6.99
C ALA A 85 -10.00 -25.53 -6.26
N ALA A 86 -11.17 -25.93 -6.82
CA ALA A 86 -12.07 -26.89 -6.18
C ALA A 86 -11.43 -28.28 -6.09
N ARG A 87 -11.62 -28.96 -4.96
CA ARG A 87 -11.18 -30.34 -4.69
C ARG A 87 -12.37 -31.29 -4.57
N GLU A 88 -12.11 -32.57 -4.78
CA GLU A 88 -13.16 -33.63 -4.70
C GLU A 88 -13.85 -33.70 -3.34
N ASP A 89 -13.17 -33.30 -2.27
CA ASP A 89 -13.73 -33.28 -0.90
C ASP A 89 -14.57 -32.01 -0.61
N GLY A 90 -14.74 -31.12 -1.59
CA GLY A 90 -15.48 -29.87 -1.49
C GLY A 90 -14.68 -28.71 -0.89
N SER A 91 -13.39 -28.90 -0.60
CA SER A 91 -12.49 -27.81 -0.23
C SER A 91 -11.98 -27.05 -1.46
N TYR A 92 -11.35 -25.92 -1.23
CA TYR A 92 -10.69 -25.10 -2.26
C TYR A 92 -9.22 -24.92 -1.90
N ASP A 93 -8.35 -25.02 -2.89
CA ASP A 93 -6.91 -24.90 -2.74
C ASP A 93 -6.39 -23.85 -3.71
N PHE A 94 -6.44 -22.59 -3.28
CA PHE A 94 -5.89 -21.46 -4.00
C PHE A 94 -4.41 -21.32 -3.67
N THR A 95 -3.55 -21.21 -4.70
CA THR A 95 -2.10 -21.02 -4.55
C THR A 95 -1.56 -19.91 -5.47
N LEU A 96 -2.40 -19.44 -6.40
CA LEU A 96 -1.96 -18.56 -7.50
C LEU A 96 -1.33 -17.23 -7.07
N LEU A 97 -1.62 -16.74 -5.87
CA LEU A 97 -1.05 -15.49 -5.33
C LEU A 97 -0.01 -15.73 -4.22
N ASP A 98 0.44 -16.95 -4.00
CA ASP A 98 1.37 -17.23 -2.88
C ASP A 98 2.70 -16.47 -3.00
N ARG A 99 3.17 -16.22 -4.23
CA ARG A 99 4.37 -15.39 -4.48
C ARG A 99 4.14 -13.96 -4.07
N VAL A 100 3.03 -13.38 -4.48
CA VAL A 100 2.60 -12.02 -4.12
C VAL A 100 2.36 -11.90 -2.61
N GLY A 101 1.73 -12.91 -2.00
CA GLY A 101 1.49 -12.95 -0.55
C GLY A 101 2.77 -12.95 0.28
N ARG A 102 3.85 -13.58 -0.19
CA ARG A 102 5.16 -13.50 0.50
C ARG A 102 5.72 -12.08 0.53
N ILE A 103 5.55 -11.34 -0.56
CA ILE A 103 5.94 -9.93 -0.63
C ILE A 103 5.00 -9.08 0.25
N ALA A 104 3.69 -9.25 0.09
CA ALA A 104 2.69 -8.48 0.82
C ALA A 104 2.87 -8.54 2.35
N ARG A 105 3.24 -9.70 2.90
CA ARG A 105 3.45 -9.88 4.36
C ARG A 105 4.56 -9.03 4.96
N GLN A 106 5.40 -8.40 4.14
CA GLN A 106 6.48 -7.52 4.61
C GLN A 106 5.97 -6.10 4.92
N TYR A 107 4.71 -5.80 4.58
CA TYR A 107 4.10 -4.49 4.74
C TYR A 107 3.03 -4.49 5.85
N ASP A 108 2.72 -3.30 6.38
CA ASP A 108 1.73 -3.14 7.44
C ASP A 108 0.30 -3.10 6.89
N LEU A 109 0.07 -2.30 5.84
CA LEU A 109 -1.18 -2.20 5.09
C LEU A 109 -1.02 -2.89 3.73
N ARG A 110 -2.01 -3.70 3.33
CA ARG A 110 -1.97 -4.54 2.13
C ARG A 110 -3.31 -4.45 1.42
N TYR A 111 -3.31 -3.68 0.35
CA TYR A 111 -4.48 -3.30 -0.41
C TYR A 111 -4.71 -4.20 -1.63
N TYR A 112 -6.00 -4.48 -1.91
CA TYR A 112 -6.51 -4.92 -3.21
C TYR A 112 -7.96 -4.47 -3.41
N ASN A 113 -8.45 -4.47 -4.66
CA ASN A 113 -9.86 -4.28 -4.97
C ASN A 113 -10.55 -5.63 -5.15
N GLN A 114 -11.56 -5.93 -4.32
CA GLN A 114 -12.40 -7.12 -4.46
C GLN A 114 -13.49 -6.83 -5.50
N GLU A 115 -13.19 -7.01 -6.77
CA GLU A 115 -14.10 -6.64 -7.85
C GLU A 115 -15.23 -7.65 -8.03
N THR A 116 -14.93 -8.95 -7.99
CA THR A 116 -16.00 -9.96 -7.89
C THR A 116 -16.59 -9.94 -6.50
N ILE A 117 -17.86 -9.57 -6.38
CA ILE A 117 -18.54 -9.56 -5.08
C ILE A 117 -18.54 -10.95 -4.46
N LEU A 118 -18.22 -11.06 -3.15
CA LEU A 118 -18.41 -12.27 -2.35
C LEU A 118 -19.85 -12.32 -1.84
N GLY A 119 -20.78 -12.56 -2.74
CA GLY A 119 -22.22 -12.40 -2.51
C GLY A 119 -22.89 -13.58 -1.83
N GLY A 120 -22.11 -14.59 -1.41
CA GLY A 120 -22.58 -15.77 -0.68
C GLY A 120 -22.51 -17.06 -1.48
N ASP A 121 -22.16 -18.12 -0.78
CA ASP A 121 -21.93 -19.45 -1.37
C ASP A 121 -23.21 -20.08 -1.89
N ASP A 122 -24.37 -19.71 -1.32
CA ASP A 122 -25.71 -20.13 -1.76
C ASP A 122 -26.12 -19.59 -3.14
N LEU A 123 -25.46 -18.52 -3.62
CA LEU A 123 -25.61 -18.00 -4.98
C LEU A 123 -24.74 -18.76 -5.99
N GLY A 124 -23.77 -19.54 -5.51
CA GLY A 124 -22.81 -20.31 -6.32
C GLY A 124 -21.86 -19.42 -7.12
N VAL A 125 -20.86 -20.03 -7.72
CA VAL A 125 -19.88 -19.35 -8.59
C VAL A 125 -20.56 -18.83 -9.85
N ARG A 126 -20.35 -17.53 -10.14
CA ARG A 126 -20.84 -16.88 -11.37
C ARG A 126 -19.72 -16.03 -11.99
N GLY A 127 -19.57 -16.13 -13.29
CA GLY A 127 -18.64 -15.30 -14.06
C GLY A 127 -19.37 -14.23 -14.85
N TYR A 128 -18.64 -13.62 -15.81
CA TYR A 128 -19.15 -12.59 -16.69
C TYR A 128 -20.52 -12.94 -17.28
N PRO A 129 -21.47 -12.00 -17.39
CA PRO A 129 -21.33 -10.57 -17.04
C PRO A 129 -21.79 -10.22 -15.60
N SER A 130 -22.21 -11.17 -14.80
CA SER A 130 -22.74 -10.97 -13.44
C SER A 130 -22.04 -11.90 -12.47
N PHE A 131 -20.97 -11.39 -11.87
CA PHE A 131 -20.06 -12.17 -11.05
C PHE A 131 -20.63 -12.50 -9.66
N ASN A 132 -20.20 -13.64 -9.12
CA ASN A 132 -20.31 -13.99 -7.71
C ASN A 132 -19.17 -14.94 -7.34
N GLY A 133 -18.35 -14.55 -6.39
CA GLY A 133 -17.29 -15.38 -5.81
C GLY A 133 -17.72 -15.98 -4.47
N LEU A 134 -17.03 -17.06 -4.09
CA LEU A 134 -17.23 -17.73 -2.81
C LEU A 134 -16.44 -17.04 -1.70
N THR A 135 -16.92 -17.15 -0.47
CA THR A 135 -16.27 -16.53 0.70
C THR A 135 -14.90 -17.12 0.99
N VAL A 136 -14.64 -18.38 0.59
CA VAL A 136 -13.33 -19.02 0.72
C VAL A 136 -12.21 -18.27 -0.04
N TRP A 137 -12.53 -17.52 -1.08
CA TRP A 137 -11.57 -16.61 -1.71
C TRP A 137 -11.11 -15.51 -0.74
N GLY A 138 -12.05 -14.91 -0.01
CA GLY A 138 -11.73 -13.92 1.03
C GLY A 138 -10.82 -14.52 2.12
N ASP A 139 -11.06 -15.78 2.51
CA ASP A 139 -10.20 -16.49 3.46
C ASP A 139 -8.79 -16.68 2.90
N TYR A 140 -8.67 -17.00 1.61
CA TYR A 140 -7.36 -17.09 0.94
C TYR A 140 -6.63 -15.75 0.95
N MET A 141 -7.27 -14.65 0.53
CA MET A 141 -6.66 -13.32 0.53
C MET A 141 -6.23 -12.87 1.93
N ARG A 142 -7.05 -13.14 2.95
CA ARG A 142 -6.69 -12.92 4.37
C ARG A 142 -5.49 -13.76 4.79
N SER A 143 -5.42 -15.03 4.36
CA SER A 143 -4.28 -15.91 4.65
C SER A 143 -2.98 -15.39 4.04
N LEU A 144 -3.04 -14.69 2.91
CA LEU A 144 -1.92 -13.98 2.30
C LEU A 144 -1.56 -12.69 3.04
N GLY A 145 -2.43 -12.23 3.94
CA GLY A 145 -2.21 -11.07 4.79
C GLY A 145 -2.89 -9.80 4.32
N PHE A 146 -3.68 -9.81 3.23
CA PHE A 146 -4.42 -8.62 2.78
C PHE A 146 -5.41 -8.16 3.85
N ASN A 147 -5.37 -6.85 4.16
CA ASN A 147 -6.12 -6.26 5.26
C ASN A 147 -6.76 -4.89 4.95
N LEU A 148 -6.64 -4.42 3.71
CA LEU A 148 -7.24 -3.17 3.23
C LEU A 148 -7.93 -3.45 1.90
N VAL A 149 -9.28 -3.46 1.87
CA VAL A 149 -10.04 -3.98 0.73
C VAL A 149 -11.06 -2.98 0.23
N SER A 150 -10.95 -2.60 -1.05
CA SER A 150 -11.98 -1.85 -1.75
C SER A 150 -13.14 -2.79 -2.14
N LEU A 151 -14.38 -2.35 -1.89
CA LEU A 151 -15.60 -3.04 -2.27
C LEU A 151 -16.46 -2.20 -3.23
N ALA A 152 -16.08 -0.95 -3.55
CA ALA A 152 -16.79 -0.12 -4.51
C ALA A 152 -16.20 -0.29 -5.92
N ASN A 153 -16.94 -0.99 -6.77
CA ASN A 153 -16.59 -1.22 -8.16
C ASN A 153 -17.87 -1.42 -8.98
N ASN A 154 -17.74 -1.55 -10.30
CA ASN A 154 -18.86 -1.71 -11.22
C ASN A 154 -19.61 -3.05 -11.04
N HIS A 155 -18.99 -4.07 -10.42
CA HIS A 155 -19.58 -5.38 -10.12
C HIS A 155 -20.16 -5.50 -8.69
N ALA A 156 -20.09 -4.45 -7.88
CA ALA A 156 -20.57 -4.47 -6.50
C ALA A 156 -22.07 -4.82 -6.38
N MET A 157 -22.89 -4.54 -7.42
CA MET A 157 -24.33 -4.80 -7.45
C MET A 157 -24.71 -6.04 -8.26
N ASP A 158 -23.79 -6.84 -8.76
CA ASP A 158 -24.07 -7.98 -9.64
C ASP A 158 -25.06 -9.01 -9.04
N GLN A 159 -25.07 -9.12 -7.71
CA GLN A 159 -26.01 -9.97 -6.99
C GLN A 159 -27.06 -9.14 -6.21
N GLY A 160 -27.24 -7.86 -6.60
CA GLY A 160 -28.20 -6.95 -5.98
C GLY A 160 -27.90 -6.65 -4.51
N ALA A 161 -28.86 -6.08 -3.82
CA ALA A 161 -28.75 -5.75 -2.40
C ALA A 161 -28.42 -6.97 -1.52
N ARG A 162 -28.97 -8.15 -1.87
CA ARG A 162 -28.67 -9.41 -1.15
C ARG A 162 -27.19 -9.78 -1.22
N GLY A 163 -26.57 -9.61 -2.41
CA GLY A 163 -25.15 -9.87 -2.56
C GLY A 163 -24.29 -8.98 -1.64
N ILE A 164 -24.64 -7.68 -1.54
CA ILE A 164 -23.96 -6.75 -0.62
C ILE A 164 -24.19 -7.16 0.84
N GLU A 165 -25.40 -7.53 1.22
CA GLU A 165 -25.71 -7.98 2.59
C GLU A 165 -24.89 -9.21 2.98
N HIS A 166 -24.75 -10.20 2.09
CA HIS A 166 -23.92 -11.40 2.31
C HIS A 166 -22.43 -11.06 2.35
N SER A 167 -21.94 -10.25 1.38
CA SER A 167 -20.56 -9.82 1.34
C SER A 167 -20.14 -9.09 2.62
N LEU A 168 -20.97 -8.15 3.08
CA LEU A 168 -20.69 -7.42 4.32
C LEU A 168 -20.86 -8.29 5.57
N ALA A 169 -21.75 -9.28 5.57
CA ALA A 169 -21.82 -10.25 6.66
C ALA A 169 -20.52 -11.06 6.78
N TYR A 170 -19.92 -11.45 5.66
CA TYR A 170 -18.60 -12.09 5.63
C TYR A 170 -17.53 -11.13 6.16
N TRP A 171 -17.36 -9.95 5.56
CA TRP A 171 -16.30 -9.01 5.93
C TRP A 171 -16.41 -8.53 7.39
N ASN A 172 -17.62 -8.27 7.87
CA ASN A 172 -17.85 -7.85 9.26
C ASN A 172 -17.51 -8.96 10.29
N SER A 173 -17.45 -10.23 9.87
CA SER A 173 -16.95 -11.31 10.72
C SER A 173 -15.43 -11.34 10.85
N HIS A 174 -14.73 -10.49 10.07
CA HIS A 174 -13.28 -10.39 9.99
C HIS A 174 -12.77 -8.96 10.27
N PRO A 175 -12.88 -8.48 11.52
CA PRO A 175 -12.57 -7.08 11.87
C PRO A 175 -11.09 -6.68 11.71
N GLU A 176 -10.21 -7.64 11.47
CA GLU A 176 -8.81 -7.41 11.10
C GLU A 176 -8.65 -6.90 9.68
N VAL A 177 -9.71 -6.97 8.84
CA VAL A 177 -9.73 -6.44 7.48
C VAL A 177 -10.56 -5.16 7.46
N ILE A 178 -9.94 -4.09 7.02
CA ILE A 178 -10.61 -2.80 6.81
C ILE A 178 -11.22 -2.80 5.40
N THR A 179 -12.52 -2.61 5.31
CA THR A 179 -13.24 -2.51 4.04
C THR A 179 -13.89 -1.15 3.88
N SER A 180 -14.09 -0.71 2.63
CA SER A 180 -14.80 0.52 2.31
C SER A 180 -15.48 0.39 0.94
N GLY A 181 -16.58 1.11 0.75
CA GLY A 181 -17.24 1.25 -0.55
C GLY A 181 -18.62 0.65 -0.66
N THR A 182 -18.98 -0.31 0.20
CA THR A 182 -20.35 -0.83 0.34
C THR A 182 -20.81 -0.75 1.79
N TYR A 183 -22.12 -0.57 2.02
CA TYR A 183 -22.66 -0.25 3.35
C TYR A 183 -24.04 -0.89 3.57
N LEU A 184 -24.38 -1.20 4.82
CA LEU A 184 -25.69 -1.74 5.20
C LEU A 184 -26.68 -0.65 5.60
N SER A 185 -26.19 0.50 6.02
CA SER A 185 -27.01 1.62 6.46
C SER A 185 -26.50 2.96 5.92
N LYS A 186 -27.39 3.96 5.90
CA LYS A 186 -26.96 5.34 5.57
C LYS A 186 -26.04 5.91 6.63
N GLU A 187 -26.19 5.51 7.89
CA GLU A 187 -25.32 5.94 8.99
C GLU A 187 -23.87 5.47 8.76
N ASP A 188 -23.67 4.19 8.37
CA ASP A 188 -22.35 3.66 8.02
C ASP A 188 -21.77 4.36 6.79
N TYR A 189 -22.61 4.60 5.77
CA TYR A 189 -22.20 5.35 4.59
C TYR A 189 -21.78 6.78 4.91
N ASP A 190 -22.50 7.48 5.80
CA ASP A 190 -22.21 8.87 6.18
C ASP A 190 -21.00 8.99 7.13
N ALA A 191 -20.65 7.92 7.82
CA ALA A 191 -19.52 7.90 8.74
C ALA A 191 -18.19 8.14 8.02
N ILE A 192 -17.26 8.79 8.73
CA ILE A 192 -15.86 8.92 8.32
C ILE A 192 -15.05 8.01 9.25
N PRO A 193 -14.69 6.80 8.83
CA PRO A 193 -13.89 5.90 9.64
C PRO A 193 -12.47 6.43 9.78
N VAL A 194 -11.90 6.28 10.97
CA VAL A 194 -10.50 6.56 11.25
C VAL A 194 -9.91 5.33 11.91
N HIS A 195 -8.82 4.85 11.34
CA HIS A 195 -8.05 3.71 11.80
C HIS A 195 -6.66 4.17 12.24
N GLU A 196 -5.92 3.32 12.91
CA GLU A 196 -4.55 3.61 13.33
C GLU A 196 -3.64 2.44 13.00
N ILE A 197 -2.43 2.75 12.55
CA ILE A 197 -1.34 1.81 12.34
C ILE A 197 -0.02 2.47 12.77
N ASN A 198 0.73 1.85 13.67
CA ASN A 198 2.04 2.32 14.13
C ASN A 198 2.06 3.80 14.57
N GLY A 199 0.98 4.32 15.21
CA GLY A 199 0.88 5.72 15.65
C GLY A 199 0.44 6.71 14.56
N ILE A 200 0.15 6.24 13.35
CA ILE A 200 -0.37 7.04 12.24
C ILE A 200 -1.87 6.77 12.09
N THR A 201 -2.68 7.82 12.19
CA THR A 201 -4.11 7.71 11.91
C THR A 201 -4.38 7.82 10.42
N TYR A 202 -5.27 6.97 9.89
CA TYR A 202 -5.65 7.03 8.49
C TYR A 202 -7.14 6.82 8.28
N SER A 203 -7.68 7.39 7.20
CA SER A 203 -9.02 7.13 6.70
C SER A 203 -8.93 6.45 5.35
N PHE A 204 -9.67 5.37 5.16
CA PHE A 204 -9.75 4.63 3.91
C PHE A 204 -11.13 4.77 3.32
N LEU A 205 -11.22 5.38 2.14
CA LEU A 205 -12.44 5.62 1.39
C LEU A 205 -12.37 4.90 0.04
N SER A 206 -13.47 4.27 -0.39
CA SER A 206 -13.54 3.60 -1.69
C SER A 206 -14.80 4.03 -2.43
N TYR A 207 -14.65 4.32 -3.74
CA TYR A 207 -15.72 4.83 -4.60
C TYR A 207 -15.65 4.23 -6.00
N THR A 208 -16.81 4.12 -6.66
CA THR A 208 -16.93 3.69 -8.07
C THR A 208 -17.72 4.71 -8.89
N TYR A 209 -17.46 4.74 -10.21
CA TYR A 209 -18.26 5.53 -11.13
C TYR A 209 -19.71 5.02 -11.24
N GLY A 210 -19.95 3.74 -11.02
CA GLY A 210 -21.28 3.14 -11.18
C GLY A 210 -21.26 1.63 -10.97
N THR A 211 -22.37 0.97 -11.30
CA THR A 211 -22.63 -0.45 -11.04
C THR A 211 -23.23 -1.15 -12.25
N ASN A 212 -22.64 -0.95 -13.45
CA ASN A 212 -23.05 -1.58 -14.71
C ASN A 212 -24.57 -1.45 -15.01
N GLY A 213 -25.17 -0.32 -14.59
CA GLY A 213 -26.59 -0.04 -14.78
C GLY A 213 -27.53 -0.76 -13.80
N ILE A 214 -26.99 -1.53 -12.85
CA ILE A 214 -27.79 -2.16 -11.79
C ILE A 214 -27.89 -1.17 -10.62
N THR A 215 -29.01 -0.45 -10.53
CA THR A 215 -29.19 0.55 -9.48
C THR A 215 -29.60 -0.07 -8.15
N PRO A 216 -29.11 0.47 -7.01
CA PRO A 216 -29.66 0.12 -5.70
C PRO A 216 -31.18 0.35 -5.63
N PRO A 217 -31.90 -0.39 -4.78
CA PRO A 217 -33.30 -0.12 -4.50
C PRO A 217 -33.52 1.32 -4.02
N GLU A 218 -34.69 1.91 -4.36
CA GLU A 218 -35.07 3.26 -3.92
C GLU A 218 -34.91 3.43 -2.40
N GLY A 219 -34.26 4.50 -1.98
CA GLY A 219 -33.94 4.80 -0.56
C GLY A 219 -32.76 4.01 0.01
N ARG A 220 -32.09 3.20 -0.81
CA ARG A 220 -30.89 2.43 -0.43
C ARG A 220 -29.68 2.76 -1.31
N GLU A 221 -29.60 3.97 -1.85
CA GLU A 221 -28.52 4.44 -2.73
C GLU A 221 -27.15 4.44 -2.02
N TYR A 222 -27.17 4.37 -0.70
CA TYR A 222 -26.00 4.23 0.16
C TYR A 222 -25.32 2.85 0.08
N LEU A 223 -25.99 1.85 -0.49
CA LEU A 223 -25.44 0.48 -0.55
C LEU A 223 -24.06 0.43 -1.24
N VAL A 224 -23.83 1.30 -2.23
CA VAL A 224 -22.54 1.44 -2.92
C VAL A 224 -22.16 2.91 -3.01
N ALA A 225 -20.92 3.22 -2.67
CA ALA A 225 -20.38 4.56 -2.82
C ALA A 225 -20.09 4.89 -4.31
N CYS A 226 -21.14 5.31 -5.04
CA CYS A 226 -21.01 5.79 -6.40
C CYS A 226 -20.77 7.29 -6.42
N TYR A 227 -19.81 7.76 -7.22
CA TYR A 227 -19.48 9.18 -7.34
C TYR A 227 -20.09 9.82 -8.60
N ASP A 228 -20.55 9.06 -9.60
CA ASP A 228 -21.19 9.66 -10.79
C ASP A 228 -22.43 10.49 -10.41
N GLY A 229 -22.44 11.73 -10.85
CA GLY A 229 -23.43 12.73 -10.45
C GLY A 229 -23.32 13.22 -8.98
N ARG A 230 -22.34 12.75 -8.19
CA ARG A 230 -22.14 13.06 -6.77
C ARG A 230 -20.69 13.37 -6.39
N VAL A 231 -19.89 13.88 -7.32
CA VAL A 231 -18.48 14.21 -7.08
C VAL A 231 -18.30 15.16 -5.90
N ASP A 232 -19.18 16.17 -5.76
CA ASP A 232 -19.12 17.12 -4.64
C ASP A 232 -19.25 16.42 -3.27
N GLU A 233 -20.09 15.38 -3.17
CA GLU A 233 -20.24 14.59 -1.94
C GLU A 233 -18.98 13.80 -1.64
N LEU A 234 -18.36 13.18 -2.63
CA LEU A 234 -17.07 12.50 -2.50
C LEU A 234 -16.01 13.47 -1.97
N LEU A 235 -15.87 14.65 -2.58
CA LEU A 235 -14.87 15.65 -2.18
C LEU A 235 -15.11 16.17 -0.76
N GLN A 236 -16.38 16.37 -0.36
CA GLN A 236 -16.72 16.75 1.02
C GLN A 236 -16.31 15.66 2.02
N LYS A 237 -16.51 14.36 1.68
CA LYS A 237 -16.09 13.25 2.53
C LYS A 237 -14.57 13.16 2.65
N VAL A 238 -13.82 13.33 1.56
CA VAL A 238 -12.35 13.39 1.59
C VAL A 238 -11.88 14.54 2.47
N THR A 239 -12.48 15.74 2.33
CA THR A 239 -12.15 16.89 3.19
C THR A 239 -12.44 16.62 4.66
N ALA A 240 -13.59 15.99 4.96
CA ALA A 240 -13.93 15.64 6.34
C ALA A 240 -13.01 14.55 6.92
N ALA A 241 -12.56 13.60 6.08
CA ALA A 241 -11.58 12.59 6.47
C ALA A 241 -10.22 13.24 6.81
N LYS A 242 -9.75 14.17 5.98
CA LYS A 242 -8.46 14.86 6.20
C LYS A 242 -8.46 15.73 7.48
N GLN A 243 -9.62 16.17 7.95
CA GLN A 243 -9.73 16.87 9.23
C GLN A 243 -9.62 15.93 10.44
N LYS A 244 -9.75 14.60 10.25
CA LYS A 244 -9.81 13.61 11.33
C LYS A 244 -8.61 12.67 11.36
N ALA A 245 -7.91 12.51 10.24
CA ALA A 245 -6.83 11.55 10.08
C ALA A 245 -5.57 12.23 9.53
N ASP A 246 -4.42 11.68 9.89
CA ASP A 246 -3.11 12.09 9.37
C ASP A 246 -3.02 11.83 7.86
N VAL A 247 -3.55 10.69 7.40
CA VAL A 247 -3.49 10.23 6.00
C VAL A 247 -4.88 9.87 5.49
N VAL A 248 -5.20 10.29 4.26
CA VAL A 248 -6.43 9.89 3.55
C VAL A 248 -6.05 9.07 2.33
N ILE A 249 -6.46 7.81 2.33
CA ILE A 249 -6.31 6.86 1.22
C ILE A 249 -7.65 6.76 0.50
N VAL A 250 -7.67 7.03 -0.81
CA VAL A 250 -8.86 6.93 -1.65
C VAL A 250 -8.65 5.87 -2.72
N ALA A 251 -9.37 4.76 -2.62
CA ALA A 251 -9.50 3.81 -3.71
C ALA A 251 -10.61 4.26 -4.66
N ILE A 252 -10.34 4.30 -5.95
CA ILE A 252 -11.28 4.82 -6.95
C ILE A 252 -11.36 3.90 -8.17
N HIS A 253 -12.57 3.42 -8.48
CA HIS A 253 -12.85 2.58 -9.63
C HIS A 253 -13.37 3.45 -10.77
N TRP A 254 -12.52 3.71 -11.78
CA TRP A 254 -12.69 4.76 -12.78
C TRP A 254 -12.04 4.47 -14.13
N GLY A 255 -12.20 5.35 -15.09
CA GLY A 255 -11.52 5.31 -16.38
C GLY A 255 -12.23 4.48 -17.43
N GLU A 256 -11.47 3.97 -18.38
CA GLU A 256 -11.94 3.16 -19.50
C GLU A 256 -11.13 1.87 -19.55
N GLU A 257 -11.80 0.73 -19.75
CA GLU A 257 -11.17 -0.59 -19.83
C GLU A 257 -10.14 -0.65 -20.98
N TYR A 258 -9.02 -1.33 -20.72
CA TYR A 258 -7.95 -1.64 -21.67
C TYR A 258 -7.21 -0.43 -22.26
N HIS A 259 -7.23 0.71 -21.56
CA HIS A 259 -6.45 1.89 -21.92
C HIS A 259 -5.32 2.10 -20.92
N THR A 260 -4.07 2.07 -21.41
CA THR A 260 -2.87 2.27 -20.56
C THR A 260 -2.61 3.75 -20.22
N GLU A 261 -3.29 4.69 -20.88
CA GLU A 261 -3.22 6.12 -20.60
C GLU A 261 -4.45 6.57 -19.82
N PRO A 262 -4.30 7.28 -18.67
CA PRO A 262 -5.43 7.82 -17.95
C PRO A 262 -6.12 8.91 -18.77
N ASN A 263 -7.45 8.85 -18.86
CA ASN A 263 -8.23 9.84 -19.57
C ASN A 263 -8.36 11.16 -18.77
N GLU A 264 -8.87 12.21 -19.43
CA GLU A 264 -8.97 13.55 -18.81
C GLU A 264 -9.92 13.59 -17.60
N SER A 265 -10.92 12.71 -17.53
CA SER A 265 -11.78 12.63 -16.33
C SER A 265 -11.05 12.06 -15.14
N GLN A 266 -10.20 11.03 -15.33
CA GLN A 266 -9.34 10.49 -14.26
C GLN A 266 -8.38 11.57 -13.76
N LYS A 267 -7.65 12.24 -14.66
CA LYS A 267 -6.71 13.31 -14.30
C LYS A 267 -7.39 14.48 -13.59
N SER A 268 -8.59 14.86 -14.04
CA SER A 268 -9.36 15.94 -13.41
C SER A 268 -9.82 15.55 -11.99
N LEU A 269 -10.36 14.33 -11.83
CA LEU A 269 -10.81 13.85 -10.53
C LEU A 269 -9.64 13.64 -9.56
N ALA A 270 -8.48 13.16 -10.04
CA ALA A 270 -7.28 13.04 -9.23
C ALA A 270 -6.85 14.38 -8.61
N ARG A 271 -6.86 15.47 -9.43
CA ARG A 271 -6.56 16.82 -8.92
C ARG A 271 -7.58 17.27 -7.89
N GLN A 272 -8.89 17.07 -8.14
CA GLN A 272 -9.94 17.44 -7.20
C GLN A 272 -9.83 16.67 -5.88
N LEU A 273 -9.52 15.37 -5.93
CA LEU A 273 -9.29 14.54 -4.73
C LEU A 273 -8.07 15.05 -3.93
N SER A 274 -6.99 15.40 -4.65
CA SER A 274 -5.80 16.01 -4.06
C SER A 274 -6.10 17.34 -3.37
N ASP A 275 -6.86 18.21 -4.03
CA ASP A 275 -7.27 19.53 -3.48
C ASP A 275 -8.19 19.35 -2.26
N ALA A 276 -9.03 18.31 -2.24
CA ALA A 276 -9.88 17.94 -1.12
C ALA A 276 -9.11 17.34 0.08
N GLY A 277 -7.87 16.88 -0.13
CA GLY A 277 -7.01 16.39 0.94
C GLY A 277 -6.65 14.91 0.89
N ALA A 278 -6.88 14.22 -0.22
CA ALA A 278 -6.36 12.87 -0.43
C ALA A 278 -4.82 12.90 -0.46
N ASP A 279 -4.18 11.96 0.23
CA ASP A 279 -2.73 11.79 0.21
C ASP A 279 -2.32 10.66 -0.74
N ILE A 280 -3.09 9.57 -0.80
CA ILE A 280 -2.85 8.42 -1.66
C ILE A 280 -4.12 8.12 -2.44
N ILE A 281 -4.03 8.08 -3.78
CA ILE A 281 -5.13 7.70 -4.67
C ILE A 281 -4.75 6.40 -5.36
N ILE A 282 -5.61 5.37 -5.23
CA ILE A 282 -5.39 4.03 -5.79
C ILE A 282 -6.50 3.76 -6.81
N GLY A 283 -6.16 3.81 -8.09
CA GLY A 283 -7.08 3.58 -9.20
C GLY A 283 -7.22 2.11 -9.57
N ASN A 284 -8.44 1.76 -9.98
CA ASN A 284 -8.88 0.43 -10.40
C ASN A 284 -9.81 0.56 -11.62
N HIS A 285 -10.20 -0.53 -12.28
CA HIS A 285 -11.13 -0.65 -13.41
C HIS A 285 -10.50 -0.79 -14.80
N PRO A 286 -9.43 -0.09 -15.21
CA PRO A 286 -8.92 -0.21 -16.58
C PRO A 286 -8.48 -1.63 -16.98
N HIS A 287 -8.33 -2.55 -16.03
CA HIS A 287 -7.84 -3.91 -16.26
C HIS A 287 -6.49 -4.00 -16.98
N CYS A 288 -5.75 -2.92 -16.95
CA CYS A 288 -4.36 -2.81 -17.39
C CYS A 288 -3.68 -1.73 -16.56
N ILE A 289 -2.36 -1.75 -16.57
CA ILE A 289 -1.58 -0.76 -15.81
C ILE A 289 -1.67 0.62 -16.43
N GLN A 290 -1.72 1.64 -15.58
CA GLN A 290 -1.60 3.05 -15.95
C GLN A 290 -0.50 3.72 -15.11
N PRO A 291 0.02 4.91 -15.52
CA PRO A 291 1.12 5.59 -14.83
C PRO A 291 0.85 5.89 -13.37
N ILE A 292 1.96 6.17 -12.67
CA ILE A 292 1.95 6.77 -11.35
C ILE A 292 2.27 8.27 -11.52
N GLU A 293 1.56 9.15 -10.80
CA GLU A 293 1.78 10.60 -10.85
C GLU A 293 1.83 11.21 -9.44
N TRP A 294 2.80 12.08 -9.18
CA TRP A 294 2.70 13.04 -8.11
C TRP A 294 1.82 14.21 -8.55
N ILE A 295 0.58 14.27 -8.05
CA ILE A 295 -0.36 15.37 -8.39
C ILE A 295 0.17 16.69 -7.84
N ASN A 296 0.80 16.67 -6.67
CA ASN A 296 1.52 17.78 -6.05
C ASN A 296 2.57 17.21 -5.06
N ASP A 297 3.17 18.04 -4.23
CA ASP A 297 4.20 17.66 -3.25
C ASP A 297 3.68 16.78 -2.08
N ARG A 298 2.38 16.49 -2.01
CA ARG A 298 1.73 15.71 -0.95
C ARG A 298 0.96 14.50 -1.46
N THR A 299 0.34 14.56 -2.64
CA THR A 299 -0.57 13.54 -3.15
C THR A 299 0.06 12.71 -4.25
N ILE A 300 0.10 11.40 -4.06
CA ILE A 300 0.47 10.44 -5.10
C ILE A 300 -0.77 9.73 -5.64
N CYS A 301 -0.82 9.53 -6.94
CA CYS A 301 -1.88 8.80 -7.65
C CYS A 301 -1.28 7.63 -8.44
N PHE A 302 -1.77 6.44 -8.15
CA PHE A 302 -1.60 5.24 -8.96
C PHE A 302 -2.85 5.15 -9.84
N TYR A 303 -2.79 5.54 -11.12
CA TYR A 303 -3.99 5.65 -11.95
C TYR A 303 -4.70 4.33 -12.21
N ALA A 304 -3.97 3.23 -12.41
CA ALA A 304 -4.49 1.87 -12.35
C ALA A 304 -3.36 0.87 -12.09
N LEU A 305 -3.66 -0.12 -11.25
CA LEU A 305 -2.75 -1.22 -10.94
C LEU A 305 -2.96 -2.44 -11.85
N GLY A 306 -4.01 -2.42 -12.69
CA GLY A 306 -4.46 -3.56 -13.47
C GLY A 306 -5.21 -4.58 -12.63
N ASN A 307 -5.12 -5.84 -12.99
CA ASN A 307 -5.70 -6.94 -12.21
C ASN A 307 -4.64 -7.57 -11.27
N VAL A 308 -5.02 -8.03 -10.11
CA VAL A 308 -4.21 -9.02 -9.40
C VAL A 308 -4.60 -10.43 -9.83
N VAL A 309 -5.86 -10.61 -10.22
CA VAL A 309 -6.38 -11.87 -10.77
C VAL A 309 -7.51 -11.56 -11.76
N ALA A 310 -7.38 -12.00 -13.00
CA ALA A 310 -8.48 -12.04 -13.97
C ALA A 310 -8.16 -13.02 -15.08
N MET A 311 -9.19 -13.67 -15.66
CA MET A 311 -9.03 -14.46 -16.90
C MET A 311 -9.42 -13.57 -18.09
N GLN A 312 -8.57 -12.61 -18.38
CA GLN A 312 -8.65 -11.72 -19.53
C GLN A 312 -7.35 -11.83 -20.31
N TYR A 313 -7.40 -11.63 -21.62
CA TYR A 313 -6.26 -11.85 -22.50
C TYR A 313 -5.57 -10.55 -22.89
N ASP A 314 -4.39 -10.65 -23.44
CA ASP A 314 -3.57 -9.57 -23.98
C ASP A 314 -3.04 -8.61 -22.87
N LEU A 315 -3.43 -7.32 -22.91
CA LEU A 315 -2.90 -6.28 -22.03
C LEU A 315 -3.15 -6.54 -20.54
N SER A 316 -4.17 -7.31 -20.20
CA SER A 316 -4.56 -7.63 -18.83
C SER A 316 -3.87 -8.85 -18.21
N GLN A 317 -2.76 -9.31 -18.82
CA GLN A 317 -1.86 -10.29 -18.20
C GLN A 317 -0.62 -9.62 -17.57
N ILE A 318 -0.38 -8.35 -17.89
CA ILE A 318 0.76 -7.59 -17.35
C ILE A 318 0.20 -6.57 -16.38
N GLU A 319 0.42 -6.81 -15.12
CA GLU A 319 -0.19 -6.12 -14.01
C GLU A 319 0.87 -5.41 -13.14
N MET A 320 0.45 -4.62 -12.16
CA MET A 320 1.37 -3.87 -11.31
C MET A 320 1.12 -4.16 -9.83
N MET A 321 2.21 -4.39 -9.11
CA MET A 321 2.27 -4.23 -7.66
C MET A 321 3.01 -2.95 -7.33
N ALA A 322 2.60 -2.28 -6.27
CA ALA A 322 3.24 -1.06 -5.80
C ALA A 322 3.38 -1.03 -4.28
N GLY A 323 4.33 -0.25 -3.80
CA GLY A 323 4.57 -0.08 -2.38
C GLY A 323 5.12 1.30 -2.05
N LEU A 324 4.88 1.76 -0.83
CA LEU A 324 5.42 2.99 -0.28
C LEU A 324 5.51 2.96 1.23
N THR A 325 6.28 3.88 1.80
CA THR A 325 6.36 4.17 3.23
C THR A 325 5.64 5.48 3.54
N ILE A 326 4.74 5.44 4.52
CA ILE A 326 4.11 6.60 5.14
C ILE A 326 4.95 6.95 6.37
N GLU A 327 5.50 8.15 6.42
CA GLU A 327 6.26 8.65 7.57
C GLU A 327 5.56 9.84 8.20
N LYS A 328 5.32 9.76 9.50
CA LYS A 328 4.82 10.88 10.31
C LYS A 328 5.95 11.37 11.21
N THR A 329 6.33 12.63 11.04
CA THR A 329 7.29 13.30 11.91
C THR A 329 6.55 14.29 12.79
N THR A 330 6.62 14.11 14.12
CA THR A 330 6.01 15.00 15.11
C THR A 330 7.10 15.80 15.83
N GLN A 331 7.03 17.13 15.73
CA GLN A 331 7.95 18.04 16.36
C GLN A 331 7.69 18.16 17.88
N PRO A 332 8.64 18.64 18.69
CA PRO A 332 8.45 18.84 20.13
C PRO A 332 7.30 19.79 20.49
N ASP A 333 6.89 20.67 19.58
CA ASP A 333 5.76 21.57 19.76
C ASP A 333 4.40 20.92 19.45
N GLY A 334 4.40 19.63 19.08
CA GLY A 334 3.21 18.84 18.74
C GLY A 334 2.75 18.97 17.28
N THR A 335 3.43 19.77 16.45
CA THR A 335 3.11 19.84 15.02
C THR A 335 3.59 18.58 14.29
N SER A 336 2.73 18.00 13.46
CA SER A 336 3.06 16.78 12.69
C SER A 336 3.06 17.07 11.20
N ARG A 337 3.90 16.31 10.47
CA ARG A 337 3.93 16.30 9.01
C ARG A 337 3.98 14.85 8.51
N ILE A 338 3.27 14.61 7.41
CA ILE A 338 3.28 13.34 6.68
C ILE A 338 4.17 13.47 5.45
N PHE A 339 4.97 12.43 5.24
CA PHE A 339 5.77 12.24 4.04
C PHE A 339 5.49 10.86 3.44
N LEU A 340 5.35 10.79 2.14
CA LEU A 340 5.31 9.53 1.40
C LEU A 340 6.69 9.30 0.81
N LYS A 341 7.28 8.15 1.11
CA LYS A 341 8.68 7.83 0.78
C LYS A 341 8.78 6.44 0.17
N ASP A 342 9.95 6.13 -0.37
CA ASP A 342 10.31 4.81 -0.88
C ASP A 342 9.24 4.24 -1.83
N ILE A 343 8.70 5.12 -2.71
CA ILE A 343 7.71 4.72 -3.68
C ILE A 343 8.36 3.81 -4.70
N HIS A 344 7.85 2.61 -4.81
CA HIS A 344 8.33 1.63 -5.77
C HIS A 344 7.17 0.84 -6.37
N ALA A 345 7.35 0.37 -7.58
CA ALA A 345 6.40 -0.46 -8.28
C ALA A 345 7.14 -1.46 -9.17
N ASP A 346 6.53 -2.60 -9.44
CA ASP A 346 7.05 -3.57 -10.40
C ASP A 346 5.91 -4.33 -11.07
N LEU A 347 6.23 -5.02 -12.15
CA LEU A 347 5.26 -5.75 -12.94
C LEU A 347 5.00 -7.14 -12.35
N LEU A 348 3.76 -7.58 -12.51
CA LEU A 348 3.29 -8.94 -12.29
C LEU A 348 2.88 -9.54 -13.64
N TYR A 349 3.01 -10.86 -13.78
CA TYR A 349 2.52 -11.61 -14.92
C TYR A 349 1.51 -12.65 -14.45
N PHE A 350 0.32 -12.63 -15.03
CA PHE A 350 -0.67 -13.66 -14.84
C PHE A 350 -0.41 -14.80 -15.83
N ASP A 351 0.12 -15.91 -15.32
CA ASP A 351 0.55 -17.06 -16.11
C ASP A 351 -0.54 -18.14 -16.17
N TYR A 352 -0.88 -18.56 -17.38
CA TYR A 352 -1.65 -19.77 -17.62
C TYR A 352 -0.66 -20.93 -17.69
N LEU A 353 -0.56 -21.73 -16.62
CA LEU A 353 0.43 -22.81 -16.49
C LEU A 353 0.20 -23.97 -17.42
N ASP A 354 -0.97 -24.06 -18.09
CA ASP A 354 -1.27 -25.05 -19.10
C ASP A 354 -2.18 -24.53 -20.23
N GLU A 355 -2.14 -25.20 -21.39
CA GLU A 355 -2.95 -24.84 -22.56
C GLU A 355 -4.47 -25.02 -22.32
N SER A 356 -4.88 -25.70 -21.27
CA SER A 356 -6.29 -25.91 -20.90
C SER A 356 -6.82 -24.82 -19.97
N GLU A 357 -5.97 -23.87 -19.55
CA GLU A 357 -6.31 -22.80 -18.61
C GLU A 357 -6.87 -23.35 -17.29
N THR A 358 -6.30 -24.46 -16.82
CA THR A 358 -6.71 -25.13 -15.59
C THR A 358 -5.76 -24.91 -14.42
N ALA A 359 -4.62 -24.27 -14.66
CA ALA A 359 -3.66 -23.91 -13.63
C ALA A 359 -3.16 -22.48 -13.89
N TYR A 360 -3.07 -21.69 -12.83
CA TYR A 360 -2.69 -20.28 -12.87
C TYR A 360 -1.64 -19.95 -11.82
N ASP A 361 -0.78 -18.98 -12.11
CA ASP A 361 0.14 -18.39 -11.14
C ASP A 361 0.28 -16.90 -11.44
N VAL A 362 0.47 -16.08 -10.40
CA VAL A 362 0.79 -14.66 -10.54
C VAL A 362 2.23 -14.46 -10.13
N ILE A 363 3.06 -14.17 -11.12
CA ILE A 363 4.50 -14.19 -10.98
C ILE A 363 5.08 -12.78 -11.05
N PRO A 364 5.78 -12.30 -10.01
CA PRO A 364 6.59 -11.09 -10.12
C PRO A 364 7.62 -11.20 -11.24
N PHE A 365 7.79 -10.15 -12.05
CA PHE A 365 8.74 -10.18 -13.17
C PHE A 365 10.17 -10.49 -12.74
N SER A 366 10.56 -10.15 -11.51
CA SER A 366 11.85 -10.53 -10.93
C SER A 366 12.05 -12.05 -10.77
N GLN A 367 10.96 -12.83 -10.83
CA GLN A 367 10.95 -14.30 -10.69
C GLN A 367 10.61 -15.02 -12.00
N LEU A 368 10.39 -14.28 -13.11
CA LEU A 368 10.10 -14.88 -14.42
C LEU A 368 11.36 -15.42 -15.09
N ASP A 369 11.13 -16.45 -15.91
CA ASP A 369 12.09 -16.97 -16.86
C ASP A 369 11.42 -17.26 -18.23
N GLU A 370 12.19 -17.73 -19.19
CA GLU A 370 11.73 -18.04 -20.56
C GLU A 370 10.71 -19.21 -20.63
N ASN A 371 10.56 -19.99 -19.56
CA ASN A 371 9.56 -21.08 -19.52
C ASN A 371 8.17 -20.55 -19.14
N HIS A 372 8.12 -19.50 -18.31
CA HIS A 372 6.86 -18.87 -17.90
C HIS A 372 6.39 -17.87 -18.98
N LEU A 373 7.28 -17.01 -19.45
CA LEU A 373 6.97 -16.01 -20.46
C LEU A 373 8.14 -15.90 -21.45
N PRO A 374 8.01 -16.44 -22.68
CA PRO A 374 9.00 -16.23 -23.71
C PRO A 374 9.26 -14.73 -23.95
N ASP A 375 10.53 -14.36 -24.12
CA ASP A 375 10.94 -12.98 -24.32
C ASP A 375 10.53 -12.01 -23.16
N TYR A 376 10.34 -12.52 -21.91
CA TYR A 376 9.87 -11.73 -20.77
C TYR A 376 10.66 -10.44 -20.54
N LYS A 377 11.96 -10.39 -20.87
CA LYS A 377 12.78 -9.18 -20.77
C LYS A 377 12.36 -8.11 -21.79
N ALA A 378 11.93 -8.52 -22.98
CA ALA A 378 11.41 -7.59 -23.97
C ALA A 378 10.04 -7.07 -23.56
N VAL A 379 9.18 -7.95 -23.02
CA VAL A 379 7.88 -7.57 -22.43
C VAL A 379 8.09 -6.58 -21.27
N TYR A 380 9.01 -6.88 -20.36
CA TYR A 380 9.34 -5.96 -19.26
C TYR A 380 9.78 -4.58 -19.77
N ALA A 381 10.67 -4.57 -20.76
CA ALA A 381 11.16 -3.32 -21.35
C ALA A 381 10.05 -2.52 -22.05
N GLN A 382 9.01 -3.18 -22.55
CA GLN A 382 7.85 -2.55 -23.18
C GLN A 382 6.92 -1.91 -22.14
N TYR A 383 6.60 -2.61 -21.04
CA TYR A 383 5.59 -2.18 -20.08
C TYR A 383 6.15 -1.31 -18.94
N LYS A 384 7.39 -1.54 -18.52
CA LYS A 384 8.04 -0.75 -17.47
C LYS A 384 7.93 0.78 -17.66
N PRO A 385 8.11 1.36 -18.88
CA PRO A 385 7.99 2.80 -19.08
C PRO A 385 6.61 3.38 -18.72
N ILE A 386 5.53 2.58 -18.82
CA ILE A 386 4.18 3.02 -18.46
C ILE A 386 4.13 3.45 -16.99
N ILE A 387 4.80 2.70 -16.09
CA ILE A 387 4.80 3.01 -14.65
C ILE A 387 5.30 4.43 -14.38
N THR A 388 6.36 4.85 -15.08
CA THR A 388 7.09 6.09 -14.83
C THR A 388 6.81 7.19 -15.85
N GLU A 389 5.81 7.04 -16.71
CA GLU A 389 5.53 8.00 -17.79
C GLU A 389 5.22 9.42 -17.25
N MET A 390 4.58 9.51 -16.08
CA MET A 390 4.18 10.76 -15.44
C MET A 390 5.02 11.14 -14.22
N THR A 391 6.08 10.38 -13.91
CA THR A 391 6.98 10.68 -12.78
C THR A 391 8.34 10.00 -12.93
N ASP A 392 9.40 10.63 -12.41
CA ASP A 392 10.76 10.12 -12.38
C ASP A 392 11.24 9.67 -10.98
N VAL A 393 10.37 9.78 -9.96
CA VAL A 393 10.73 9.51 -8.57
C VAL A 393 10.29 8.13 -8.08
N VAL A 394 9.65 7.33 -8.91
CA VAL A 394 9.27 5.94 -8.59
C VAL A 394 10.42 4.99 -8.93
N THR A 395 10.83 4.19 -7.96
CA THR A 395 11.78 3.09 -8.22
C THR A 395 11.03 1.91 -8.85
N VAL A 396 11.44 1.47 -10.03
CA VAL A 396 10.87 0.26 -10.64
C VAL A 396 11.70 -0.95 -10.25
N GLY A 397 11.06 -1.90 -9.53
CA GLY A 397 11.68 -3.02 -8.84
C GLY A 397 11.68 -2.84 -7.32
N GLY A 398 12.53 -3.58 -6.60
CA GLY A 398 12.71 -3.42 -5.15
C GLY A 398 11.80 -4.29 -4.29
N PHE A 399 11.10 -5.25 -4.89
CA PHE A 399 10.35 -6.28 -4.17
C PHE A 399 11.20 -7.56 -4.08
N GLU A 400 11.68 -7.89 -2.88
CA GLU A 400 12.49 -9.09 -2.60
C GLU A 400 11.75 -10.11 -1.74
#